data_637cccd9ce6e8cb61e41a955828d3ef4
#
_entry.id   637cccd9ce6e8cb61e41a955828d3ef4
#
_cell.length_a   1.000
_cell.length_b   1.000
_cell.length_c   1.000
_cell.angle_alpha   90.00
_cell.angle_beta   90.00
_cell.angle_gamma   90.00
#
_symmetry.space_group_name_H-M   'P 1'
#
loop_
_entity.id
_entity.type
_entity.pdbx_description
1 polymer ?
#
loop_
_entity_poly.entity_id
_entity_poly.type
_entity_poly.pdbx_seq_one_letter_code
_entity_poly.pdbx_strand_id
1 'polypeptide(L)'
;MIDFVCMEGEQMNTKINQLLEYALKNGMIEEYDYDYCANLLIDLFGIYEFKREQVEECSIYEILEFMLDYAVEKGMIQDTVTEKDLLDTRIMNCVMPRPSEVVNTFKSLYSLNPKSATDYFYKLSMDSNYIRKSRIDKNISFAHFCKYGDIQITINLSKPEKDPKEIAKAKNAVSTSYPACLLCKENVGFAGNLNHPARQTHRIIPLDLNGHTYNLQYSPYVYYNEHCIVFNSEHTPMKMDRSTFEHLFAFIDKFPHYMIGSNADLPIVGGSILSHDHYQGGRHHFPMEDAKAVKSYTYKDVQVDMLYWPLSTLRLTSESKENVLDLATKIFETWCTYSDESLDIIANEDGVRHNTVTPIVRKVGDKYQMDVVLRNNRTTEEYPLGIFHPHSEHHHIKKENIGLIEVMGLAILPARLKTELEEIKLCLSGKADFYSYPELEKHKEWYEYLKTCSYTNVDTFMEMEVTKKFVSVLENAGVYKMDDEGMDGFSRFVKTLW
;
A
#
# COMPACT_ATOMS: atom_id res chain seq x y z
N MET A 1 -40.11 -17.50 -23.96
CA MET A 1 -38.73 -17.24 -24.44
C MET A 1 -38.59 -15.80 -24.96
N ILE A 2 -39.52 -15.31 -25.82
CA ILE A 2 -39.45 -13.94 -26.37
C ILE A 2 -39.67 -12.88 -25.24
N ASP A 3 -40.63 -13.09 -24.31
CA ASP A 3 -40.88 -12.15 -23.21
C ASP A 3 -39.73 -12.05 -22.21
N PHE A 4 -38.99 -13.14 -21.99
CA PHE A 4 -37.85 -13.16 -21.04
C PHE A 4 -36.65 -12.41 -21.62
N VAL A 5 -36.34 -12.60 -22.90
CA VAL A 5 -35.25 -11.87 -23.61
C VAL A 5 -35.55 -10.36 -23.70
N CYS A 6 -36.83 -10.00 -23.85
CA CYS A 6 -37.26 -8.60 -23.89
C CYS A 6 -37.09 -7.90 -22.54
N MET A 7 -37.46 -8.55 -21.45
CA MET A 7 -37.30 -8.03 -20.08
C MET A 7 -35.82 -7.86 -19.67
N GLU A 8 -34.94 -8.78 -20.05
CA GLU A 8 -33.50 -8.67 -19.78
C GLU A 8 -32.87 -7.50 -20.56
N GLY A 9 -33.28 -7.29 -21.82
CA GLY A 9 -32.83 -6.16 -22.65
C GLY A 9 -33.25 -4.79 -22.06
N GLU A 10 -34.47 -4.70 -21.54
CA GLU A 10 -34.99 -3.49 -20.88
C GLU A 10 -34.19 -3.21 -19.57
N GLN A 11 -33.89 -4.22 -18.77
CA GLN A 11 -33.11 -4.06 -17.55
C GLN A 11 -31.67 -3.62 -17.85
N MET A 12 -31.03 -4.16 -18.88
CA MET A 12 -29.70 -3.74 -19.27
C MET A 12 -29.69 -2.30 -19.79
N ASN A 13 -30.71 -1.88 -20.56
CA ASN A 13 -30.87 -0.49 -20.98
C ASN A 13 -30.92 0.45 -19.76
N THR A 14 -31.71 0.10 -18.75
CA THR A 14 -31.77 0.85 -17.49
C THR A 14 -30.43 0.94 -16.78
N LYS A 15 -29.68 -0.17 -16.71
CA LYS A 15 -28.33 -0.19 -16.09
C LYS A 15 -27.30 0.64 -16.85
N ILE A 16 -27.35 0.65 -18.17
CA ILE A 16 -26.50 1.54 -18.99
C ILE A 16 -26.84 3.00 -18.70
N ASN A 17 -28.13 3.40 -18.69
CA ASN A 17 -28.53 4.75 -18.32
C ASN A 17 -28.07 5.11 -16.89
N GLN A 18 -28.23 4.21 -15.91
CA GLN A 18 -27.75 4.42 -14.55
C GLN A 18 -26.24 4.67 -14.49
N LEU A 19 -25.44 3.93 -15.26
CA LEU A 19 -23.98 4.12 -15.32
C LEU A 19 -23.62 5.48 -15.95
N LEU A 20 -24.30 5.87 -17.01
CA LEU A 20 -24.07 7.15 -17.68
C LEU A 20 -24.45 8.34 -16.79
N GLU A 21 -25.61 8.30 -16.11
CA GLU A 21 -26.01 9.32 -15.15
C GLU A 21 -25.05 9.38 -13.96
N TYR A 22 -24.55 8.21 -13.48
CA TYR A 22 -23.52 8.17 -12.46
C TYR A 22 -22.24 8.88 -12.92
N ALA A 23 -21.81 8.63 -14.15
CA ALA A 23 -20.59 9.21 -14.72
C ALA A 23 -20.73 10.74 -14.91
N LEU A 24 -21.89 11.23 -15.40
CA LEU A 24 -22.21 12.65 -15.48
C LEU A 24 -22.17 13.33 -14.09
N LYS A 25 -22.89 12.77 -13.13
CA LYS A 25 -22.98 13.29 -11.76
C LYS A 25 -21.61 13.41 -11.09
N ASN A 26 -20.69 12.47 -11.36
CA ASN A 26 -19.34 12.46 -10.80
C ASN A 26 -18.31 13.22 -11.64
N GLY A 27 -18.71 13.84 -12.76
CA GLY A 27 -17.84 14.62 -13.63
C GLY A 27 -16.77 13.77 -14.32
N MET A 28 -17.08 12.51 -14.60
CA MET A 28 -16.23 11.60 -15.37
C MET A 28 -16.42 11.82 -16.88
N ILE A 29 -17.62 12.18 -17.29
CA ILE A 29 -18.01 12.55 -18.67
C ILE A 29 -18.82 13.85 -18.63
N GLU A 30 -18.92 14.51 -19.79
CA GLU A 30 -19.80 15.64 -20.01
C GLU A 30 -21.04 15.23 -20.84
N GLU A 31 -22.04 16.10 -20.95
CA GLU A 31 -23.27 15.80 -21.68
C GLU A 31 -23.02 15.43 -23.16
N TYR A 32 -22.00 16.02 -23.78
CA TYR A 32 -21.62 15.70 -25.16
C TYR A 32 -21.00 14.31 -25.33
N ASP A 33 -20.57 13.66 -24.24
CA ASP A 33 -19.98 12.31 -24.26
C ASP A 33 -21.05 11.21 -24.09
N TYR A 34 -22.29 11.59 -23.71
CA TYR A 34 -23.33 10.64 -23.32
C TYR A 34 -23.58 9.56 -24.37
N ASP A 35 -23.93 9.98 -25.61
CA ASP A 35 -24.21 9.03 -26.70
C ASP A 35 -22.97 8.24 -27.12
N TYR A 36 -21.79 8.88 -27.07
CA TYR A 36 -20.53 8.19 -27.36
C TYR A 36 -20.26 7.06 -26.36
N CYS A 37 -20.40 7.33 -25.06
CA CYS A 37 -20.22 6.34 -24.01
C CYS A 37 -21.32 5.25 -24.06
N ALA A 38 -22.56 5.62 -24.34
CA ALA A 38 -23.64 4.66 -24.56
C ALA A 38 -23.29 3.69 -25.70
N ASN A 39 -22.81 4.22 -26.83
CA ASN A 39 -22.42 3.39 -27.98
C ASN A 39 -21.27 2.43 -27.67
N LEU A 40 -20.30 2.83 -26.83
CA LEU A 40 -19.24 1.93 -26.38
C LEU A 40 -19.78 0.81 -25.48
N LEU A 41 -20.75 1.10 -24.62
CA LEU A 41 -21.35 0.12 -23.72
C LEU A 41 -22.23 -0.88 -24.48
N ILE A 42 -23.06 -0.42 -25.43
CA ILE A 42 -23.90 -1.33 -26.22
C ILE A 42 -23.07 -2.22 -27.14
N ASP A 43 -21.97 -1.71 -27.73
CA ASP A 43 -21.01 -2.52 -28.48
C ASP A 43 -20.35 -3.57 -27.59
N LEU A 44 -19.93 -3.19 -26.39
CA LEU A 44 -19.29 -4.08 -25.40
C LEU A 44 -20.16 -5.30 -25.05
N PHE A 45 -21.48 -5.08 -24.91
CA PHE A 45 -22.44 -6.12 -24.53
C PHE A 45 -23.16 -6.78 -25.72
N GLY A 46 -22.85 -6.34 -26.95
CA GLY A 46 -23.53 -6.85 -28.14
C GLY A 46 -25.02 -6.52 -28.21
N ILE A 47 -25.40 -5.34 -27.67
CA ILE A 47 -26.78 -4.85 -27.63
C ILE A 47 -27.01 -4.01 -28.91
N TYR A 48 -28.15 -4.17 -29.55
CA TYR A 48 -28.45 -3.48 -30.80
C TYR A 48 -29.41 -2.31 -30.70
N GLU A 49 -30.06 -2.16 -29.54
CA GLU A 49 -31.02 -1.09 -29.27
C GLU A 49 -30.72 -0.43 -27.94
N PHE A 50 -30.66 0.91 -27.92
CA PHE A 50 -30.48 1.71 -26.72
C PHE A 50 -31.49 2.86 -26.76
N LYS A 51 -32.06 3.16 -25.59
CA LYS A 51 -32.95 4.30 -25.41
C LYS A 51 -32.52 5.07 -24.17
N ARG A 52 -32.25 6.36 -24.33
CA ARG A 52 -32.05 7.25 -23.18
C ARG A 52 -33.35 7.40 -22.41
N GLU A 53 -33.32 7.18 -21.12
CA GLU A 53 -34.45 7.27 -20.21
C GLU A 53 -34.04 7.86 -18.86
N GLN A 54 -35.01 8.43 -18.15
CA GLN A 54 -34.79 8.85 -16.78
C GLN A 54 -34.75 7.61 -15.89
N VAL A 55 -33.72 7.53 -15.05
CA VAL A 55 -33.50 6.40 -14.15
C VAL A 55 -33.34 6.88 -12.71
N GLU A 56 -33.71 6.06 -11.77
CA GLU A 56 -33.40 6.28 -10.37
C GLU A 56 -31.89 6.08 -10.12
N GLU A 57 -31.35 6.85 -9.18
CA GLU A 57 -29.96 6.71 -8.76
C GLU A 57 -29.71 5.33 -8.20
N CYS A 58 -28.63 4.69 -8.65
CA CYS A 58 -28.23 3.36 -8.23
C CYS A 58 -26.76 3.37 -7.84
N SER A 59 -26.38 2.52 -6.88
CA SER A 59 -24.98 2.33 -6.51
C SER A 59 -24.17 1.79 -7.67
N ILE A 60 -22.97 2.34 -7.89
CA ILE A 60 -22.05 1.82 -8.90
C ILE A 60 -21.78 0.30 -8.73
N TYR A 61 -21.77 -0.18 -7.50
CA TYR A 61 -21.56 -1.60 -7.20
C TYR A 61 -22.71 -2.48 -7.69
N GLU A 62 -23.95 -2.04 -7.49
CA GLU A 62 -25.16 -2.75 -7.97
C GLU A 62 -25.27 -2.70 -9.50
N ILE A 63 -24.86 -1.57 -10.12
CA ILE A 63 -24.83 -1.45 -11.57
C ILE A 63 -23.82 -2.45 -12.15
N LEU A 64 -22.59 -2.46 -11.64
CA LEU A 64 -21.52 -3.34 -12.12
C LEU A 64 -21.82 -4.81 -11.82
N GLU A 65 -22.35 -5.15 -10.64
CA GLU A 65 -22.74 -6.52 -10.28
C GLU A 65 -23.75 -7.08 -11.29
N PHE A 66 -24.82 -6.31 -11.58
CA PHE A 66 -25.80 -6.70 -12.59
C PHE A 66 -25.16 -6.92 -13.97
N MET A 67 -24.31 -5.98 -14.42
CA MET A 67 -23.68 -6.08 -15.75
C MET A 67 -22.73 -7.29 -15.84
N LEU A 68 -22.02 -7.60 -14.76
CA LEU A 68 -21.12 -8.76 -14.69
C LEU A 68 -21.90 -10.08 -14.67
N ASP A 69 -22.98 -10.17 -13.91
CA ASP A 69 -23.83 -11.37 -13.84
C ASP A 69 -24.51 -11.60 -15.18
N TYR A 70 -25.02 -10.56 -15.82
CA TYR A 70 -25.51 -10.64 -17.19
C TYR A 70 -24.47 -11.22 -18.17
N ALA A 71 -23.23 -10.75 -18.08
CA ALA A 71 -22.16 -11.24 -18.95
C ALA A 71 -21.80 -12.72 -18.68
N VAL A 72 -21.88 -13.17 -17.43
CA VAL A 72 -21.72 -14.58 -17.05
C VAL A 72 -22.88 -15.42 -17.62
N GLU A 73 -24.12 -14.99 -17.46
CA GLU A 73 -25.33 -15.67 -17.96
C GLU A 73 -25.33 -15.80 -19.48
N LYS A 74 -24.85 -14.76 -20.19
CA LYS A 74 -24.69 -14.80 -21.66
C LYS A 74 -23.44 -15.55 -22.13
N GLY A 75 -22.62 -16.08 -21.20
CA GLY A 75 -21.40 -16.81 -21.55
C GLY A 75 -20.31 -15.93 -22.17
N MET A 76 -20.35 -14.60 -21.95
CA MET A 76 -19.32 -13.66 -22.42
C MET A 76 -18.03 -13.80 -21.60
N ILE A 77 -18.16 -14.13 -20.33
CA ILE A 77 -17.07 -14.37 -19.38
C ILE A 77 -17.39 -15.61 -18.52
N GLN A 78 -16.37 -16.17 -17.89
CA GLN A 78 -16.55 -17.20 -16.87
C GLN A 78 -16.83 -16.54 -15.52
N ASP A 79 -17.56 -17.25 -14.63
CA ASP A 79 -17.83 -16.80 -13.26
C ASP A 79 -16.57 -16.97 -12.39
N THR A 80 -15.55 -16.15 -12.66
CA THR A 80 -14.31 -16.09 -11.90
C THR A 80 -13.99 -14.65 -11.53
N VAL A 81 -13.28 -14.47 -10.41
CA VAL A 81 -12.89 -13.12 -9.92
C VAL A 81 -12.04 -12.40 -10.97
N THR A 82 -11.11 -13.10 -11.59
CA THR A 82 -10.21 -12.49 -12.59
C THR A 82 -10.97 -12.00 -13.83
N GLU A 83 -11.88 -12.82 -14.41
CA GLU A 83 -12.63 -12.42 -15.60
C GLU A 83 -13.64 -11.31 -15.30
N LYS A 84 -14.31 -11.37 -14.14
CA LYS A 84 -15.15 -10.27 -13.65
C LYS A 84 -14.35 -8.97 -13.48
N ASP A 85 -13.15 -9.01 -12.92
CA ASP A 85 -12.28 -7.84 -12.75
C ASP A 85 -11.81 -7.25 -14.10
N LEU A 86 -11.55 -8.09 -15.09
CA LEU A 86 -11.20 -7.64 -16.43
C LEU A 86 -12.37 -6.93 -17.11
N LEU A 87 -13.58 -7.49 -17.02
CA LEU A 87 -14.77 -6.91 -17.64
C LEU A 87 -15.23 -5.64 -16.91
N ASP A 88 -15.29 -5.63 -15.58
CA ASP A 88 -15.60 -4.47 -14.75
C ASP A 88 -14.75 -3.24 -15.18
N THR A 89 -13.43 -3.45 -15.24
CA THR A 89 -12.52 -2.37 -15.65
C THR A 89 -12.77 -1.91 -17.09
N ARG A 90 -13.18 -2.81 -17.97
CA ARG A 90 -13.54 -2.52 -19.37
C ARG A 90 -14.85 -1.74 -19.45
N ILE A 91 -15.86 -2.11 -18.65
CA ILE A 91 -17.13 -1.36 -18.55
C ILE A 91 -16.85 0.08 -18.09
N MET A 92 -16.14 0.25 -16.99
CA MET A 92 -15.82 1.56 -16.45
C MET A 92 -14.97 2.40 -17.40
N ASN A 93 -14.11 1.77 -18.22
CA ASN A 93 -13.31 2.50 -19.21
C ASN A 93 -14.17 3.18 -20.30
N CYS A 94 -15.40 2.72 -20.53
CA CYS A 94 -16.31 3.38 -21.48
C CYS A 94 -16.74 4.78 -21.02
N VAL A 95 -16.68 5.05 -19.72
CA VAL A 95 -17.07 6.33 -19.11
C VAL A 95 -15.87 7.07 -18.47
N MET A 96 -14.64 6.67 -18.79
CA MET A 96 -13.43 7.29 -18.23
C MET A 96 -12.97 8.49 -19.05
N PRO A 97 -12.60 9.61 -18.42
CA PRO A 97 -11.90 10.69 -19.12
C PRO A 97 -10.54 10.20 -19.65
N ARG A 98 -10.12 10.77 -20.77
CA ARG A 98 -8.82 10.43 -21.35
C ARG A 98 -7.67 10.87 -20.45
N PRO A 99 -6.49 10.19 -20.51
CA PRO A 99 -5.33 10.57 -19.70
C PRO A 99 -4.95 12.06 -19.81
N SER A 100 -5.04 12.64 -21.03
CA SER A 100 -4.73 14.07 -21.25
C SER A 100 -5.71 15.00 -20.56
N GLU A 101 -6.99 14.67 -20.49
CA GLU A 101 -8.03 15.44 -19.78
C GLU A 101 -7.77 15.42 -18.28
N VAL A 102 -7.49 14.23 -17.72
CA VAL A 102 -7.16 14.07 -16.29
C VAL A 102 -5.92 14.89 -15.92
N VAL A 103 -4.86 14.84 -16.72
CA VAL A 103 -3.62 15.60 -16.48
C VAL A 103 -3.87 17.11 -16.58
N ASN A 104 -4.65 17.58 -17.55
CA ASN A 104 -4.96 18.99 -17.73
C ASN A 104 -5.83 19.52 -16.59
N THR A 105 -6.86 18.77 -16.17
CA THR A 105 -7.71 19.12 -15.03
C THR A 105 -6.88 19.17 -13.74
N PHE A 106 -6.04 18.16 -13.50
CA PHE A 106 -5.13 18.16 -12.36
C PHE A 106 -4.22 19.39 -12.33
N LYS A 107 -3.58 19.74 -13.46
CA LYS A 107 -2.71 20.93 -13.56
C LYS A 107 -3.48 22.22 -13.31
N SER A 108 -4.67 22.35 -13.83
CA SER A 108 -5.52 23.52 -13.62
C SER A 108 -5.89 23.69 -12.14
N LEU A 109 -6.30 22.62 -11.49
CA LEU A 109 -6.60 22.63 -10.05
C LEU A 109 -5.36 22.85 -9.19
N TYR A 110 -4.22 22.26 -9.59
CA TYR A 110 -2.94 22.44 -8.90
C TYR A 110 -2.48 23.91 -8.90
N SER A 111 -2.72 24.64 -10.00
CA SER A 111 -2.39 26.06 -10.07
C SER A 111 -3.19 26.91 -9.09
N LEU A 112 -4.35 26.43 -8.64
CA LEU A 112 -5.18 27.06 -7.62
C LEU A 112 -4.78 26.62 -6.22
N ASN A 113 -4.69 25.31 -6.01
CA ASN A 113 -4.33 24.69 -4.74
C ASN A 113 -3.89 23.22 -4.95
N PRO A 114 -2.68 22.83 -4.51
CA PRO A 114 -2.21 21.44 -4.61
C PRO A 114 -3.17 20.41 -4.04
N LYS A 115 -3.85 20.72 -2.91
CA LYS A 115 -4.81 19.83 -2.28
C LYS A 115 -6.04 19.60 -3.16
N SER A 116 -6.56 20.62 -3.83
CA SER A 116 -7.69 20.46 -4.74
C SER A 116 -7.39 19.54 -5.91
N ALA A 117 -6.15 19.55 -6.40
CA ALA A 117 -5.70 18.64 -7.46
C ALA A 117 -5.63 17.18 -6.98
N THR A 118 -5.09 16.94 -5.79
CA THR A 118 -5.03 15.60 -5.22
C THR A 118 -6.41 15.08 -4.83
N ASP A 119 -7.29 15.92 -4.27
CA ASP A 119 -8.68 15.57 -3.96
C ASP A 119 -9.46 15.15 -5.24
N TYR A 120 -9.30 15.88 -6.34
CA TYR A 120 -9.89 15.52 -7.65
C TYR A 120 -9.39 14.15 -8.13
N PHE A 121 -8.07 13.95 -8.12
CA PHE A 121 -7.48 12.73 -8.67
C PHE A 121 -7.79 11.51 -7.80
N TYR A 122 -7.85 11.68 -6.48
CA TYR A 122 -8.28 10.63 -5.56
C TYR A 122 -9.75 10.28 -5.77
N LYS A 123 -10.63 11.31 -5.86
CA LYS A 123 -12.06 11.12 -6.16
C LYS A 123 -12.25 10.35 -7.47
N LEU A 124 -11.59 10.75 -8.55
CA LEU A 124 -11.66 10.05 -9.83
C LEU A 124 -11.22 8.58 -9.69
N SER A 125 -10.16 8.30 -8.92
CA SER A 125 -9.69 6.93 -8.68
C SER A 125 -10.71 6.08 -7.93
N MET A 126 -11.53 6.69 -7.07
CA MET A 126 -12.65 6.04 -6.37
C MET A 126 -13.84 5.84 -7.31
N ASP A 127 -14.30 6.91 -7.97
CA ASP A 127 -15.50 6.91 -8.80
C ASP A 127 -15.37 5.97 -10.01
N SER A 128 -14.17 5.82 -10.54
CA SER A 128 -13.88 4.90 -11.65
C SER A 128 -13.76 3.43 -11.25
N ASN A 129 -14.03 3.10 -9.98
CA ASN A 129 -13.82 1.76 -9.42
C ASN A 129 -12.38 1.22 -9.62
N TYR A 130 -11.41 2.09 -9.93
CA TYR A 130 -9.99 1.74 -9.90
C TYR A 130 -9.59 1.37 -8.46
N ILE A 131 -10.02 2.18 -7.50
CA ILE A 131 -10.01 1.84 -6.06
C ILE A 131 -11.35 1.16 -5.74
N ARG A 132 -11.30 -0.14 -5.51
CA ARG A 132 -12.49 -0.96 -5.25
C ARG A 132 -12.95 -0.83 -3.80
N LYS A 133 -13.65 0.28 -3.50
CA LYS A 133 -14.10 0.58 -2.13
C LYS A 133 -14.91 -0.56 -1.51
N SER A 134 -15.77 -1.23 -2.28
CA SER A 134 -16.55 -2.39 -1.82
C SER A 134 -15.70 -3.56 -1.29
N ARG A 135 -14.46 -3.67 -1.73
CA ARG A 135 -13.48 -4.65 -1.19
C ARG A 135 -12.72 -4.09 -0.01
N ILE A 136 -12.32 -2.82 -0.07
CA ILE A 136 -11.56 -2.15 0.99
C ILE A 136 -12.39 -2.03 2.27
N ASP A 137 -13.68 -1.76 2.17
CA ASP A 137 -14.60 -1.66 3.30
C ASP A 137 -14.79 -2.99 4.05
N LYS A 138 -14.35 -4.11 3.49
CA LYS A 138 -14.33 -5.42 4.15
C LYS A 138 -13.10 -5.62 5.04
N ASN A 139 -12.06 -4.79 4.90
CA ASN A 139 -10.87 -4.88 5.72
C ASN A 139 -11.23 -4.73 7.20
N ILE A 140 -10.54 -5.49 8.04
CA ILE A 140 -10.70 -5.39 9.49
C ILE A 140 -9.56 -4.51 10.00
N SER A 141 -9.90 -3.38 10.64
CA SER A 141 -8.91 -2.44 11.15
C SER A 141 -9.19 -2.10 12.62
N PHE A 142 -8.13 -2.08 13.42
CA PHE A 142 -8.16 -1.68 14.83
C PHE A 142 -6.82 -1.07 15.23
N ALA A 143 -6.78 -0.43 16.40
CA ALA A 143 -5.56 0.10 16.98
C ALA A 143 -5.54 -0.15 18.48
N HIS A 144 -4.38 -0.49 19.01
CA HIS A 144 -4.17 -0.65 20.45
C HIS A 144 -2.89 0.00 20.92
N PHE A 145 -2.97 0.57 22.11
CA PHE A 145 -1.85 1.19 22.78
C PHE A 145 -0.84 0.16 23.27
N CYS A 146 0.44 0.45 23.06
CA CYS A 146 1.57 -0.29 23.58
C CYS A 146 2.65 0.64 24.15
N LYS A 147 3.78 0.11 24.58
CA LYS A 147 4.89 0.92 25.11
C LYS A 147 5.45 1.97 24.14
N TYR A 148 5.20 1.81 22.82
CA TYR A 148 5.64 2.75 21.76
C TYR A 148 4.54 3.73 21.33
N GLY A 149 3.35 3.66 21.90
CA GLY A 149 2.16 4.40 21.48
C GLY A 149 1.11 3.49 20.83
N ASP A 150 0.18 4.09 20.11
CA ASP A 150 -0.83 3.34 19.37
C ASP A 150 -0.19 2.63 18.19
N ILE A 151 -0.56 1.38 17.96
CA ILE A 151 -0.18 0.61 16.77
C ILE A 151 -1.44 0.29 16.00
N GLN A 152 -1.41 0.58 14.70
CA GLN A 152 -2.53 0.35 13.79
C GLN A 152 -2.38 -1.02 13.12
N ILE A 153 -3.47 -1.79 13.07
CA ILE A 153 -3.51 -3.12 12.46
C ILE A 153 -4.61 -3.15 11.39
N THR A 154 -4.29 -3.65 10.22
CA THR A 154 -5.27 -3.94 9.16
C THR A 154 -5.09 -5.36 8.67
N ILE A 155 -6.13 -6.19 8.80
CA ILE A 155 -6.25 -7.48 8.12
C ILE A 155 -6.81 -7.17 6.73
N ASN A 156 -5.97 -7.35 5.71
CA ASN A 156 -6.29 -6.94 4.34
C ASN A 156 -7.11 -8.01 3.62
N LEU A 157 -8.40 -7.72 3.39
CA LEU A 157 -9.33 -8.54 2.64
C LEU A 157 -9.59 -8.02 1.22
N SER A 158 -8.98 -6.88 0.86
CA SER A 158 -9.21 -6.24 -0.45
C SER A 158 -8.49 -6.91 -1.61
N LYS A 159 -7.44 -7.70 -1.33
CA LYS A 159 -6.70 -8.47 -2.32
C LYS A 159 -7.34 -9.85 -2.47
N PRO A 160 -8.08 -10.14 -3.57
CA PRO A 160 -8.70 -11.44 -3.75
C PRO A 160 -7.65 -12.55 -3.84
N GLU A 161 -7.89 -13.64 -3.16
CA GLU A 161 -7.11 -14.86 -3.35
C GLU A 161 -7.53 -15.50 -4.69
N LYS A 162 -6.55 -15.86 -5.51
CA LYS A 162 -6.82 -16.54 -6.79
C LYS A 162 -7.25 -18.01 -6.50
N ASP A 163 -8.31 -18.44 -7.17
CA ASP A 163 -8.70 -19.85 -7.19
C ASP A 163 -7.53 -20.72 -7.69
N PRO A 164 -7.25 -21.89 -7.09
CA PRO A 164 -6.25 -22.84 -7.57
C PRO A 164 -6.36 -23.15 -9.07
N LYS A 165 -7.58 -23.20 -9.61
CA LYS A 165 -7.85 -23.40 -11.05
C LYS A 165 -7.36 -22.22 -11.89
N GLU A 166 -7.54 -20.98 -11.42
CA GLU A 166 -7.03 -19.77 -12.07
C GLU A 166 -5.50 -19.72 -12.04
N ILE A 167 -4.89 -20.13 -10.92
CA ILE A 167 -3.43 -20.24 -10.81
C ILE A 167 -2.87 -21.25 -11.81
N ALA A 168 -3.54 -22.40 -12.00
CA ALA A 168 -3.14 -23.42 -12.96
C ALA A 168 -3.27 -22.91 -14.41
N LYS A 169 -4.37 -22.20 -14.73
CA LYS A 169 -4.56 -21.56 -16.06
C LYS A 169 -3.51 -20.48 -16.32
N ALA A 170 -3.20 -19.64 -15.31
CA ALA A 170 -2.23 -18.57 -15.41
C ALA A 170 -0.81 -19.08 -15.71
N LYS A 171 -0.42 -20.26 -15.19
CA LYS A 171 0.87 -20.90 -15.49
C LYS A 171 1.03 -21.27 -16.96
N ASN A 172 -0.08 -21.57 -17.66
CA ASN A 172 -0.10 -21.97 -19.06
C ASN A 172 -0.39 -20.80 -20.01
N ALA A 173 -0.68 -19.61 -19.50
CA ALA A 173 -0.94 -18.43 -20.31
C ALA A 173 0.37 -17.86 -20.88
N VAL A 174 0.29 -17.29 -22.09
CA VAL A 174 1.44 -16.63 -22.74
C VAL A 174 1.93 -15.49 -21.83
N SER A 175 3.17 -15.60 -21.38
CA SER A 175 3.83 -14.52 -20.65
C SER A 175 4.28 -13.45 -21.64
N THR A 176 3.85 -12.22 -21.44
CA THR A 176 4.30 -11.06 -22.23
C THR A 176 5.18 -10.17 -21.33
N SER A 177 6.18 -9.52 -21.93
CA SER A 177 7.02 -8.54 -21.26
C SER A 177 6.42 -7.11 -21.29
N TYR A 178 5.15 -6.97 -21.65
CA TYR A 178 4.46 -5.70 -21.75
C TYR A 178 3.13 -5.72 -20.98
N PRO A 179 2.92 -4.79 -20.04
CA PRO A 179 3.92 -3.89 -19.42
C PRO A 179 5.03 -4.68 -18.69
N ALA A 180 6.23 -4.12 -18.57
CA ALA A 180 7.37 -4.83 -17.97
C ALA A 180 7.18 -5.11 -16.47
N CYS A 181 6.47 -4.24 -15.73
CA CYS A 181 6.06 -4.48 -14.33
C CYS A 181 4.78 -3.70 -13.99
N LEU A 182 4.27 -3.91 -12.77
CA LEU A 182 3.03 -3.29 -12.28
C LEU A 182 3.12 -1.75 -12.11
N LEU A 183 4.32 -1.18 -12.08
CA LEU A 183 4.56 0.26 -11.91
C LEU A 183 4.89 0.98 -13.23
N CYS A 184 5.11 0.26 -14.34
CA CYS A 184 5.41 0.91 -15.61
C CYS A 184 4.25 1.79 -16.08
N LYS A 185 4.57 2.97 -16.65
CA LYS A 185 3.57 3.92 -17.21
C LYS A 185 2.71 3.31 -18.30
N GLU A 186 3.20 2.28 -18.97
CA GLU A 186 2.50 1.48 -20.00
C GLU A 186 1.28 0.73 -19.47
N ASN A 187 1.11 0.68 -18.14
CA ASN A 187 -0.11 0.15 -17.52
C ASN A 187 -1.35 1.01 -17.81
N VAL A 188 -1.20 2.30 -18.10
CA VAL A 188 -2.34 3.20 -18.35
C VAL A 188 -3.16 2.69 -19.55
N GLY A 189 -4.39 2.30 -19.30
CA GLY A 189 -5.30 1.77 -20.33
C GLY A 189 -5.07 0.29 -20.70
N PHE A 190 -4.13 -0.41 -20.03
CA PHE A 190 -3.87 -1.82 -20.31
C PHE A 190 -5.06 -2.70 -19.90
N ALA A 191 -5.53 -3.54 -20.84
CA ALA A 191 -6.72 -4.37 -20.60
C ALA A 191 -6.53 -5.44 -19.50
N GLY A 192 -5.29 -5.80 -19.23
CA GLY A 192 -5.00 -6.91 -18.33
C GLY A 192 -5.13 -8.27 -19.00
N ASN A 193 -4.80 -9.31 -18.23
CA ASN A 193 -4.95 -10.72 -18.60
C ASN A 193 -4.89 -11.59 -17.33
N LEU A 194 -4.89 -12.91 -17.46
CA LEU A 194 -4.83 -13.83 -16.32
C LEU A 194 -3.60 -13.64 -15.41
N ASN A 195 -2.49 -13.10 -15.95
CA ASN A 195 -1.22 -12.89 -15.24
C ASN A 195 -0.99 -11.43 -14.84
N HIS A 196 -1.75 -10.49 -15.40
CA HIS A 196 -1.57 -9.08 -15.14
C HIS A 196 -2.93 -8.39 -14.92
N PRO A 197 -3.11 -7.62 -13.82
CA PRO A 197 -4.39 -6.99 -13.51
C PRO A 197 -4.81 -6.00 -14.60
N ALA A 198 -6.12 -5.86 -14.79
CA ALA A 198 -6.70 -4.82 -15.62
C ALA A 198 -6.33 -3.42 -15.11
N ARG A 199 -6.02 -2.52 -16.06
CA ARG A 199 -5.59 -1.14 -15.80
C ARG A 199 -6.27 -0.13 -16.72
N GLN A 200 -7.44 -0.45 -17.31
CA GLN A 200 -8.12 0.45 -18.24
C GLN A 200 -8.64 1.71 -17.55
N THR A 201 -8.99 1.64 -16.28
CA THR A 201 -9.37 2.80 -15.45
C THR A 201 -8.17 3.48 -14.75
N HIS A 202 -6.98 2.91 -14.88
CA HIS A 202 -5.77 3.48 -14.29
C HIS A 202 -5.36 4.78 -14.99
N ARG A 203 -5.06 5.81 -14.20
CA ARG A 203 -4.53 7.10 -14.66
C ARG A 203 -3.30 7.48 -13.83
N ILE A 204 -2.43 8.28 -14.39
CA ILE A 204 -1.21 8.77 -13.76
C ILE A 204 -1.05 10.26 -14.01
N ILE A 205 -0.40 10.96 -13.09
CA ILE A 205 -0.06 12.38 -13.22
C ILE A 205 1.46 12.51 -13.32
N PRO A 206 2.00 13.01 -14.43
CA PRO A 206 3.44 13.23 -14.55
C PRO A 206 3.90 14.37 -13.65
N LEU A 207 4.99 14.13 -12.91
CA LEU A 207 5.65 15.06 -12.00
C LEU A 207 7.10 15.25 -12.39
N ASP A 208 7.60 16.47 -12.28
CA ASP A 208 9.04 16.75 -12.28
C ASP A 208 9.53 16.76 -10.83
N LEU A 209 10.49 15.90 -10.51
CA LEU A 209 11.19 15.87 -9.23
C LEU A 209 12.67 16.13 -9.51
N ASN A 210 13.10 17.37 -9.34
CA ASN A 210 14.47 17.84 -9.60
C ASN A 210 15.01 17.49 -11.00
N GLY A 211 14.21 17.69 -12.04
CA GLY A 211 14.57 17.43 -13.43
C GLY A 211 14.40 15.97 -13.86
N HIS A 212 13.94 15.09 -12.97
CA HIS A 212 13.58 13.70 -13.30
C HIS A 212 12.07 13.55 -13.40
N THR A 213 11.62 12.81 -14.43
CA THR A 213 10.19 12.58 -14.63
C THR A 213 9.72 11.38 -13.83
N TYR A 214 8.84 11.64 -12.87
CA TYR A 214 8.10 10.63 -12.10
C TYR A 214 6.61 10.69 -12.45
N ASN A 215 5.84 9.73 -11.97
CA ASN A 215 4.40 9.71 -12.12
C ASN A 215 3.73 9.40 -10.78
N LEU A 216 2.68 10.16 -10.46
CA LEU A 216 1.82 9.92 -9.31
C LEU A 216 0.65 9.03 -9.73
N GLN A 217 0.38 8.01 -8.96
CA GLN A 217 -0.84 7.18 -9.00
C GLN A 217 -1.33 6.90 -7.57
N TYR A 218 -2.62 6.65 -7.39
CA TYR A 218 -3.09 6.06 -6.14
C TYR A 218 -2.97 4.54 -6.16
N SER A 219 -2.74 3.94 -4.99
CA SER A 219 -2.74 2.51 -4.83
C SER A 219 -4.18 1.98 -4.88
N PRO A 220 -4.48 0.96 -5.69
CA PRO A 220 -5.82 0.37 -5.70
C PRO A 220 -6.16 -0.37 -4.42
N TYR A 221 -5.19 -0.65 -3.55
CA TYR A 221 -5.38 -1.36 -2.29
C TYR A 221 -5.65 -0.45 -1.09
N VAL A 222 -5.32 0.85 -1.19
CA VAL A 222 -5.55 1.89 -0.17
C VAL A 222 -5.29 1.38 1.25
N TYR A 223 -4.03 1.07 1.55
CA TYR A 223 -3.65 0.61 2.89
C TYR A 223 -3.85 1.69 3.96
N TYR A 224 -3.85 2.96 3.57
CA TYR A 224 -4.15 4.13 4.37
C TYR A 224 -4.73 5.26 3.49
N ASN A 225 -5.22 6.32 4.11
CA ASN A 225 -5.90 7.39 3.39
C ASN A 225 -5.02 8.04 2.32
N GLU A 226 -5.53 8.12 1.10
CA GLU A 226 -4.85 8.66 -0.09
C GLU A 226 -3.48 8.01 -0.37
N HIS A 227 -3.35 6.70 -0.07
CA HIS A 227 -2.13 5.96 -0.35
C HIS A 227 -1.77 6.08 -1.83
N CYS A 228 -0.67 6.76 -2.11
CA CYS A 228 -0.17 6.97 -3.46
C CYS A 228 1.21 6.34 -3.66
N ILE A 229 1.52 6.09 -4.93
CA ILE A 229 2.83 5.62 -5.39
C ILE A 229 3.35 6.64 -6.38
N VAL A 230 4.59 7.06 -6.18
CA VAL A 230 5.32 7.97 -7.06
C VAL A 230 6.48 7.20 -7.66
N PHE A 231 6.38 6.88 -8.94
CA PHE A 231 7.33 5.98 -9.60
C PHE A 231 8.05 6.67 -10.76
N ASN A 232 9.29 6.26 -10.98
CA ASN A 232 10.11 6.77 -12.07
C ASN A 232 9.47 6.43 -13.43
N SER A 233 9.48 7.36 -14.39
CA SER A 233 9.00 7.11 -15.75
C SER A 233 9.81 6.06 -16.48
N GLU A 234 11.08 5.89 -16.10
CA GLU A 234 11.98 4.87 -16.62
C GLU A 234 11.99 3.65 -15.70
N HIS A 235 11.97 2.45 -16.27
CA HIS A 235 12.06 1.21 -15.52
C HIS A 235 13.49 0.97 -15.06
N THR A 236 13.89 1.64 -13.96
CA THR A 236 15.22 1.55 -13.35
C THR A 236 15.11 0.97 -11.95
N PRO A 237 16.09 0.17 -11.50
CA PRO A 237 16.07 -0.36 -10.14
C PRO A 237 16.09 0.74 -9.08
N MET A 238 15.51 0.43 -7.92
CA MET A 238 15.63 1.28 -6.73
C MET A 238 17.09 1.45 -6.33
N LYS A 239 17.43 2.65 -5.91
CA LYS A 239 18.74 3.00 -5.40
C LYS A 239 18.57 3.99 -4.24
N MET A 240 19.28 3.74 -3.14
CA MET A 240 19.33 4.69 -2.04
C MET A 240 20.58 5.55 -2.15
N ASP A 241 20.40 6.84 -2.33
CA ASP A 241 21.45 7.85 -2.33
C ASP A 241 20.85 9.25 -2.08
N ARG A 242 21.69 10.29 -2.15
CA ARG A 242 21.26 11.69 -1.98
C ARG A 242 20.11 12.08 -2.92
N SER A 243 20.13 11.61 -4.18
CA SER A 243 19.08 11.96 -5.14
C SER A 243 17.71 11.44 -4.73
N THR A 244 17.66 10.27 -4.08
CA THR A 244 16.41 9.74 -3.47
C THR A 244 15.85 10.75 -2.47
N PHE A 245 16.66 11.26 -1.56
CA PHE A 245 16.21 12.25 -0.57
C PHE A 245 15.76 13.55 -1.23
N GLU A 246 16.49 14.03 -2.23
CA GLU A 246 16.12 15.21 -3.02
C GLU A 246 14.76 15.06 -3.71
N HIS A 247 14.46 13.88 -4.26
CA HIS A 247 13.15 13.59 -4.86
C HIS A 247 12.02 13.60 -3.80
N LEU A 248 12.24 13.02 -2.62
CA LEU A 248 11.27 13.05 -1.53
C LEU A 248 10.96 14.49 -1.11
N PHE A 249 11.98 15.35 -0.94
CA PHE A 249 11.78 16.76 -0.62
C PHE A 249 11.10 17.53 -1.76
N ALA A 250 11.44 17.27 -3.01
CA ALA A 250 10.80 17.90 -4.17
C ALA A 250 9.31 17.55 -4.24
N PHE A 251 8.93 16.33 -3.84
CA PHE A 251 7.53 15.92 -3.75
C PHE A 251 6.79 16.67 -2.63
N ILE A 252 7.36 16.78 -1.44
CA ILE A 252 6.76 17.50 -0.30
C ILE A 252 6.63 19.00 -0.57
N ASP A 253 7.55 19.59 -1.33
CA ASP A 253 7.41 20.98 -1.77
C ASP A 253 6.21 21.18 -2.70
N LYS A 254 5.86 20.15 -3.50
CA LYS A 254 4.67 20.17 -4.36
C LYS A 254 3.38 19.84 -3.61
N PHE A 255 3.43 18.92 -2.65
CA PHE A 255 2.28 18.40 -1.90
C PHE A 255 2.54 18.42 -0.39
N PRO A 256 2.57 19.62 0.23
CA PRO A 256 2.95 19.77 1.65
C PRO A 256 1.95 19.13 2.63
N HIS A 257 0.78 18.73 2.17
CA HIS A 257 -0.25 18.04 2.95
C HIS A 257 -0.09 16.51 2.95
N TYR A 258 0.92 15.98 2.27
CA TYR A 258 1.27 14.56 2.23
C TYR A 258 2.54 14.28 3.03
N MET A 259 2.72 13.02 3.41
CA MET A 259 4.02 12.43 3.67
C MET A 259 4.48 11.64 2.45
N ILE A 260 5.77 11.38 2.35
CA ILE A 260 6.34 10.47 1.36
C ILE A 260 7.58 9.78 1.94
N GLY A 261 7.81 8.52 1.54
CA GLY A 261 8.99 7.78 1.91
C GLY A 261 9.40 6.76 0.85
N SER A 262 10.59 6.23 0.99
CA SER A 262 11.13 5.15 0.16
C SER A 262 11.26 3.86 0.97
N ASN A 263 10.92 2.73 0.37
CA ASN A 263 11.43 1.47 0.87
C ASN A 263 12.97 1.44 0.78
N ALA A 264 13.60 0.62 1.60
CA ALA A 264 15.02 0.32 1.46
C ALA A 264 15.32 -0.35 0.10
N ASP A 265 16.48 -0.08 -0.46
CA ASP A 265 16.92 -0.57 -1.77
C ASP A 265 17.56 -1.98 -1.75
N LEU A 266 17.63 -2.60 -0.58
CA LEU A 266 18.18 -3.94 -0.40
C LEU A 266 17.06 -4.98 -0.19
N PRO A 267 17.23 -6.22 -0.66
CA PRO A 267 16.30 -7.31 -0.37
C PRO A 267 16.20 -7.56 1.13
N ILE A 268 15.16 -8.29 1.57
CA ILE A 268 14.89 -8.66 2.97
C ILE A 268 14.33 -7.47 3.78
N VAL A 269 14.90 -6.27 3.64
CA VAL A 269 14.47 -5.05 4.35
C VAL A 269 13.81 -4.03 3.45
N GLY A 270 13.70 -4.32 2.15
CA GLY A 270 13.03 -3.49 1.14
C GLY A 270 11.60 -3.91 0.86
N GLY A 271 10.95 -3.19 -0.05
CA GLY A 271 9.64 -3.51 -0.59
C GLY A 271 9.67 -4.69 -1.58
N SER A 272 8.50 -5.05 -2.09
CA SER A 272 8.34 -6.18 -3.03
C SER A 272 8.82 -5.89 -4.46
N ILE A 273 8.96 -4.63 -4.87
CA ILE A 273 9.36 -4.23 -6.22
C ILE A 273 10.65 -3.40 -6.11
N LEU A 274 11.80 -4.07 -6.16
CA LEU A 274 13.12 -3.41 -6.15
C LEU A 274 13.61 -3.06 -7.57
N SER A 275 12.99 -3.66 -8.60
CA SER A 275 13.39 -3.48 -10.00
C SER A 275 12.89 -2.19 -10.63
N HIS A 276 11.99 -1.46 -9.98
CA HIS A 276 11.45 -0.21 -10.48
C HIS A 276 11.44 0.85 -9.36
N ASP A 277 12.19 1.93 -9.56
CA ASP A 277 12.35 3.00 -8.59
C ASP A 277 11.02 3.69 -8.31
N HIS A 278 10.62 3.72 -7.04
CA HIS A 278 9.34 4.28 -6.59
C HIS A 278 9.35 4.67 -5.12
N TYR A 279 8.47 5.61 -4.78
CA TYR A 279 8.20 6.10 -3.44
C TYR A 279 6.73 5.86 -3.08
N GLN A 280 6.40 5.84 -1.80
CA GLN A 280 5.03 5.75 -1.31
C GLN A 280 4.72 6.95 -0.45
N GLY A 281 3.55 7.54 -0.68
CA GLY A 281 3.09 8.72 0.03
C GLY A 281 1.59 8.72 0.28
N GLY A 282 1.09 9.80 0.86
CA GLY A 282 -0.34 9.97 1.12
C GLY A 282 -0.62 10.88 2.30
N ARG A 283 -1.91 11.02 2.62
CA ARG A 283 -2.41 11.85 3.72
C ARG A 283 -2.93 10.97 4.85
N HIS A 284 -2.00 10.50 5.69
CA HIS A 284 -2.31 9.68 6.85
C HIS A 284 -1.38 10.05 8.00
N HIS A 285 -1.89 9.96 9.22
CA HIS A 285 -1.10 10.12 10.44
C HIS A 285 -0.69 8.74 10.94
N PHE A 286 0.60 8.49 10.94
CA PHE A 286 1.14 7.20 11.36
C PHE A 286 1.58 7.22 12.83
N PRO A 287 1.47 6.09 13.54
CA PRO A 287 1.90 5.97 14.94
C PRO A 287 3.31 6.48 15.22
N MET A 288 4.26 6.24 14.30
CA MET A 288 5.64 6.68 14.45
C MET A 288 5.78 8.21 14.52
N GLU A 289 4.81 8.98 14.00
CA GLU A 289 4.85 10.45 14.06
C GLU A 289 4.79 10.97 15.50
N ASP A 290 4.08 10.25 16.37
CA ASP A 290 3.91 10.56 17.80
C ASP A 290 5.03 9.98 18.70
N ALA A 291 5.99 9.25 18.11
CA ALA A 291 7.09 8.65 18.86
C ALA A 291 7.94 9.70 19.58
N LYS A 292 8.21 9.47 20.86
CA LYS A 292 8.96 10.39 21.70
C LYS A 292 10.46 10.26 21.47
N ALA A 293 11.20 11.36 21.65
CA ALA A 293 12.66 11.31 21.69
C ALA A 293 13.15 10.65 22.98
N VAL A 294 14.07 9.70 22.86
CA VAL A 294 14.86 9.18 23.99
C VAL A 294 16.01 10.15 24.30
N LYS A 295 16.63 10.68 23.23
CA LYS A 295 17.75 11.58 23.31
C LYS A 295 17.73 12.54 22.13
N SER A 296 18.06 13.80 22.38
CA SER A 296 18.09 14.85 21.36
C SER A 296 19.46 15.47 21.26
N TYR A 297 19.82 15.85 20.05
CA TYR A 297 21.05 16.54 19.69
C TYR A 297 20.73 17.72 18.76
N THR A 298 21.68 18.60 18.54
CA THR A 298 21.58 19.66 17.57
C THR A 298 22.81 19.64 16.65
N TYR A 299 22.59 19.62 15.35
CA TYR A 299 23.62 19.74 14.33
C TYR A 299 23.32 20.91 13.42
N LYS A 300 24.16 21.96 13.45
CA LYS A 300 23.83 23.27 12.89
C LYS A 300 22.47 23.76 13.45
N ASP A 301 21.45 23.92 12.59
CA ASP A 301 20.08 24.29 12.94
C ASP A 301 19.11 23.10 12.89
N VAL A 302 19.61 21.88 12.68
CA VAL A 302 18.81 20.66 12.65
C VAL A 302 18.72 20.06 14.04
N GLN A 303 17.49 19.92 14.54
CA GLN A 303 17.21 19.07 15.70
C GLN A 303 17.27 17.61 15.27
N VAL A 304 17.98 16.77 16.02
CA VAL A 304 18.17 15.35 15.78
C VAL A 304 17.67 14.56 16.96
N ASP A 305 16.58 13.84 16.81
CA ASP A 305 15.97 13.05 17.86
C ASP A 305 16.18 11.55 17.61
N MET A 306 16.77 10.84 18.57
CA MET A 306 16.71 9.39 18.64
C MET A 306 15.34 9.00 19.16
N LEU A 307 14.53 8.32 18.37
CA LEU A 307 13.15 8.01 18.75
C LEU A 307 13.06 6.78 19.65
N TYR A 308 12.14 6.82 20.62
CA TYR A 308 11.66 5.63 21.31
C TYR A 308 10.67 4.89 20.42
N TRP A 309 11.22 4.10 19.52
CA TRP A 309 10.49 3.37 18.49
C TRP A 309 11.16 2.02 18.25
N PRO A 310 10.43 0.92 17.94
CA PRO A 310 11.03 -0.41 17.82
C PRO A 310 12.09 -0.50 16.71
N LEU A 311 11.98 0.33 15.66
CA LEU A 311 13.01 0.45 14.63
C LEU A 311 13.89 1.68 14.90
N SER A 312 15.19 1.50 14.84
CA SER A 312 16.19 2.53 15.15
C SER A 312 16.08 3.73 14.21
N THR A 313 15.51 4.82 14.68
CA THR A 313 15.14 5.99 13.90
C THR A 313 15.79 7.27 14.41
N LEU A 314 16.38 8.03 13.49
CA LEU A 314 16.79 9.42 13.71
C LEU A 314 15.78 10.34 13.01
N ARG A 315 15.10 11.20 13.81
CA ARG A 315 14.23 12.25 13.30
C ARG A 315 14.99 13.55 13.19
N LEU A 316 15.02 14.10 11.98
CA LEU A 316 15.69 15.35 11.66
C LEU A 316 14.63 16.41 11.43
N THR A 317 14.72 17.56 12.10
CA THR A 317 13.74 18.63 11.98
C THR A 317 14.43 20.00 11.89
N SER A 318 14.15 20.77 10.82
CA SER A 318 14.63 22.14 10.62
C SER A 318 13.73 22.91 9.64
N GLU A 319 13.79 24.23 9.66
CA GLU A 319 13.25 25.10 8.60
C GLU A 319 14.11 25.03 7.32
N SER A 320 15.40 24.70 7.46
CA SER A 320 16.33 24.55 6.35
C SER A 320 16.25 23.15 5.74
N LYS A 321 15.60 23.04 4.58
CA LYS A 321 15.55 21.80 3.80
C LYS A 321 16.96 21.26 3.50
N GLU A 322 17.86 22.14 3.08
CA GLU A 322 19.22 21.75 2.69
C GLU A 322 20.02 21.16 3.87
N ASN A 323 19.90 21.74 5.06
CA ASN A 323 20.60 21.22 6.23
C ASN A 323 20.05 19.85 6.68
N VAL A 324 18.73 19.62 6.53
CA VAL A 324 18.14 18.28 6.77
C VAL A 324 18.65 17.29 5.73
N LEU A 325 18.66 17.67 4.45
CA LEU A 325 19.14 16.86 3.34
C LEU A 325 20.62 16.49 3.50
N ASP A 326 21.47 17.45 3.81
CA ASP A 326 22.91 17.23 4.02
C ASP A 326 23.16 16.28 5.18
N LEU A 327 22.46 16.47 6.30
CA LEU A 327 22.61 15.60 7.45
C LEU A 327 22.07 14.19 7.19
N ALA A 328 20.94 14.05 6.53
CA ALA A 328 20.39 12.75 6.16
C ALA A 328 21.35 11.99 5.23
N THR A 329 21.95 12.69 4.26
CA THR A 329 22.97 12.12 3.37
C THR A 329 24.17 11.64 4.17
N LYS A 330 24.67 12.45 5.10
CA LYS A 330 25.79 12.11 5.98
C LYS A 330 25.46 10.88 6.85
N ILE A 331 24.26 10.83 7.42
CA ILE A 331 23.81 9.67 8.21
C ILE A 331 23.84 8.40 7.35
N PHE A 332 23.26 8.46 6.15
CA PHE A 332 23.22 7.33 5.24
C PHE A 332 24.62 6.84 4.83
N GLU A 333 25.48 7.75 4.39
CA GLU A 333 26.85 7.44 3.97
C GLU A 333 27.68 6.85 5.12
N THR A 334 27.58 7.43 6.33
CA THR A 334 28.23 6.90 7.52
C THR A 334 27.70 5.50 7.87
N TRP A 335 26.36 5.32 7.83
CA TRP A 335 25.72 4.05 8.12
C TRP A 335 26.15 2.96 7.15
N CYS A 336 26.29 3.25 5.86
CA CYS A 336 26.72 2.30 4.83
C CYS A 336 28.11 1.67 5.11
N THR A 337 28.93 2.28 5.96
CA THR A 337 30.28 1.81 6.30
C THR A 337 30.46 1.46 7.79
N TYR A 338 29.44 1.71 8.61
CA TYR A 338 29.51 1.51 10.05
C TYR A 338 29.16 0.06 10.43
N SER A 339 30.05 -0.60 11.17
CA SER A 339 29.79 -1.89 11.78
C SER A 339 29.85 -1.78 13.30
N ASP A 340 29.03 -2.57 14.00
CA ASP A 340 29.09 -2.80 15.45
C ASP A 340 28.96 -4.30 15.71
N GLU A 341 30.08 -4.98 15.68
CA GLU A 341 30.14 -6.45 15.78
C GLU A 341 29.54 -6.97 17.09
N SER A 342 29.58 -6.14 18.16
CA SER A 342 28.96 -6.52 19.44
C SER A 342 27.44 -6.65 19.38
N LEU A 343 26.82 -6.10 18.33
CA LEU A 343 25.38 -6.10 18.10
C LEU A 343 25.00 -6.79 16.77
N ASP A 344 25.89 -7.63 16.23
CA ASP A 344 25.72 -8.32 14.93
C ASP A 344 25.49 -7.39 13.73
N ILE A 345 25.83 -6.12 13.85
CA ILE A 345 25.70 -5.12 12.79
C ILE A 345 26.99 -5.11 11.97
N ILE A 346 26.93 -5.70 10.78
CA ILE A 346 28.03 -5.73 9.80
C ILE A 346 27.59 -4.94 8.57
N ALA A 347 28.34 -3.90 8.23
CA ALA A 347 28.00 -3.03 7.11
C ALA A 347 28.25 -3.66 5.74
N ASN A 348 29.30 -4.46 5.64
CA ASN A 348 29.72 -5.11 4.39
C ASN A 348 30.38 -6.46 4.70
N GLU A 349 30.01 -7.49 3.95
CA GLU A 349 30.61 -8.83 4.02
C GLU A 349 30.86 -9.32 2.58
N ASP A 350 32.09 -9.71 2.27
CA ASP A 350 32.52 -10.18 0.94
C ASP A 350 32.21 -9.19 -0.22
N GLY A 351 32.24 -7.88 0.07
CA GLY A 351 31.92 -6.84 -0.91
C GLY A 351 30.44 -6.56 -1.10
N VAL A 352 29.57 -7.23 -0.33
CA VAL A 352 28.11 -7.01 -0.34
C VAL A 352 27.71 -6.07 0.78
N ARG A 353 27.05 -4.96 0.44
CA ARG A 353 26.52 -4.01 1.41
C ARG A 353 25.27 -4.57 2.10
N HIS A 354 25.23 -4.45 3.43
CA HIS A 354 24.09 -4.85 4.26
C HIS A 354 23.32 -3.66 4.84
N ASN A 355 24.00 -2.54 5.10
CA ASN A 355 23.39 -1.36 5.68
C ASN A 355 22.68 -0.50 4.62
N THR A 356 21.46 -0.08 4.93
CA THR A 356 20.67 0.86 4.16
C THR A 356 19.71 1.62 5.09
N VAL A 357 18.82 2.45 4.54
CA VAL A 357 17.83 3.20 5.31
C VAL A 357 16.44 3.13 4.68
N THR A 358 15.42 3.42 5.48
CA THR A 358 14.05 3.71 5.04
C THR A 358 13.76 5.16 5.41
N PRO A 359 13.84 6.11 4.44
CA PRO A 359 13.61 7.53 4.68
C PRO A 359 12.12 7.89 4.57
N ILE A 360 11.63 8.75 5.45
CA ILE A 360 10.25 9.29 5.42
C ILE A 360 10.32 10.79 5.62
N VAL A 361 9.65 11.55 4.74
CA VAL A 361 9.67 13.02 4.74
C VAL A 361 8.24 13.57 4.83
N ARG A 362 8.08 14.66 5.61
CA ARG A 362 6.83 15.41 5.72
C ARG A 362 7.09 16.86 6.12
N LYS A 363 6.05 17.69 6.00
CA LYS A 363 6.02 19.03 6.59
C LYS A 363 5.34 18.97 7.97
N VAL A 364 5.91 19.69 8.93
CA VAL A 364 5.30 19.92 10.26
C VAL A 364 5.32 21.43 10.50
N GLY A 365 4.21 22.09 10.22
CA GLY A 365 4.17 23.54 10.10
C GLY A 365 5.10 24.01 8.99
N ASP A 366 5.98 24.98 9.29
CA ASP A 366 6.95 25.50 8.34
C ASP A 366 8.23 24.67 8.25
N LYS A 367 8.38 23.64 9.09
CA LYS A 367 9.59 22.82 9.15
C LYS A 367 9.51 21.61 8.24
N TYR A 368 10.65 21.22 7.70
CA TYR A 368 10.89 19.93 7.10
C TYR A 368 11.25 18.93 8.20
N GLN A 369 10.63 17.77 8.16
CA GLN A 369 10.94 16.68 9.05
C GLN A 369 11.23 15.43 8.24
N MET A 370 12.35 14.78 8.53
CA MET A 370 12.74 13.52 7.92
C MET A 370 13.08 12.50 9.00
N ASP A 371 12.41 11.36 8.95
CA ASP A 371 12.78 10.18 9.74
C ASP A 371 13.71 9.31 8.89
N VAL A 372 14.90 9.02 9.42
CA VAL A 372 15.88 8.12 8.82
C VAL A 372 15.92 6.85 9.65
N VAL A 373 15.27 5.80 9.14
CA VAL A 373 15.21 4.48 9.80
C VAL A 373 16.37 3.62 9.34
N LEU A 374 17.24 3.22 10.26
CA LEU A 374 18.40 2.38 9.97
C LEU A 374 17.96 0.93 9.69
N ARG A 375 18.48 0.33 8.62
CA ARG A 375 18.17 -1.04 8.21
C ARG A 375 19.47 -1.81 7.94
N ASN A 376 19.39 -3.13 8.15
CA ASN A 376 20.45 -4.05 7.79
C ASN A 376 19.85 -5.39 7.34
N ASN A 377 20.31 -5.94 6.21
CA ASN A 377 19.76 -7.15 5.61
C ASN A 377 20.64 -8.41 5.79
N ARG A 378 21.59 -8.37 6.71
CA ARG A 378 22.50 -9.50 6.96
C ARG A 378 21.72 -10.76 7.36
N THR A 379 22.16 -11.89 6.85
CA THR A 379 21.62 -13.22 7.17
C THR A 379 22.69 -14.06 7.86
N THR A 380 22.28 -15.07 8.62
CA THR A 380 23.13 -16.11 9.19
C THR A 380 22.48 -17.49 9.00
N GLU A 381 23.17 -18.57 9.34
CA GLU A 381 22.56 -19.90 9.34
C GLU A 381 21.37 -20.00 10.31
N GLU A 382 21.44 -19.31 11.44
CA GLU A 382 20.35 -19.22 12.43
C GLU A 382 19.19 -18.36 11.91
N TYR A 383 19.48 -17.26 11.21
CA TYR A 383 18.49 -16.31 10.67
C TYR A 383 18.59 -16.21 9.14
N PRO A 384 18.15 -17.24 8.40
CA PRO A 384 18.30 -17.28 6.94
C PRO A 384 17.42 -16.26 6.20
N LEU A 385 16.40 -15.70 6.87
CA LEU A 385 15.55 -14.63 6.35
C LEU A 385 16.01 -13.24 6.80
N GLY A 386 17.08 -13.14 7.60
CA GLY A 386 17.65 -11.91 8.12
C GLY A 386 17.66 -11.85 9.64
N ILE A 387 18.77 -11.34 10.21
CA ILE A 387 18.90 -11.11 11.67
C ILE A 387 17.87 -10.04 12.11
N PHE A 388 17.72 -8.97 11.29
CA PHE A 388 16.85 -7.84 11.53
C PHE A 388 15.57 -7.96 10.68
N HIS A 389 14.88 -9.09 10.82
CA HIS A 389 13.69 -9.51 10.09
C HIS A 389 12.74 -10.23 11.06
N PRO A 390 11.42 -10.32 10.78
CA PRO A 390 10.51 -11.12 11.61
C PRO A 390 11.03 -12.53 11.84
N HIS A 391 11.24 -12.92 13.10
CA HIS A 391 11.71 -14.24 13.46
C HIS A 391 10.60 -15.29 13.39
N SER A 392 10.99 -16.57 13.30
CA SER A 392 10.11 -17.72 13.00
C SER A 392 8.93 -17.87 13.96
N GLU A 393 9.09 -17.52 15.25
CA GLU A 393 8.05 -17.58 16.27
C GLU A 393 6.90 -16.58 16.05
N HIS A 394 7.08 -15.63 15.12
CA HIS A 394 6.06 -14.66 14.74
C HIS A 394 5.48 -14.89 13.35
N HIS A 395 6.00 -15.86 12.57
CA HIS A 395 5.58 -16.11 11.20
C HIS A 395 4.12 -16.54 11.06
N HIS A 396 3.51 -17.05 12.14
CA HIS A 396 2.10 -17.37 12.17
C HIS A 396 1.21 -16.10 12.03
N ILE A 397 1.72 -14.92 12.38
CA ILE A 397 1.06 -13.62 12.24
C ILE A 397 1.65 -12.84 11.06
N LYS A 398 2.97 -12.62 11.02
CA LYS A 398 3.66 -11.84 9.99
C LYS A 398 5.00 -12.47 9.65
N LYS A 399 5.15 -12.90 8.40
CA LYS A 399 6.39 -13.51 7.87
C LYS A 399 7.11 -12.60 6.87
N GLU A 400 6.36 -11.74 6.19
CA GLU A 400 6.86 -10.89 5.12
C GLU A 400 7.79 -9.80 5.66
N ASN A 401 8.61 -9.27 4.77
CA ASN A 401 9.51 -8.13 5.06
C ASN A 401 8.74 -6.96 5.70
N ILE A 402 9.41 -6.24 6.59
CA ILE A 402 8.90 -4.99 7.17
C ILE A 402 9.26 -3.84 6.22
N GLY A 403 8.27 -3.40 5.46
CA GLY A 403 8.38 -2.29 4.51
C GLY A 403 8.04 -0.95 5.15
N LEU A 404 8.01 0.10 4.30
CA LEU A 404 7.77 1.49 4.72
C LEU A 404 6.53 1.68 5.61
N ILE A 405 5.42 1.04 5.27
CA ILE A 405 4.14 1.19 5.98
C ILE A 405 4.23 0.59 7.38
N GLU A 406 4.76 -0.63 7.48
CA GLU A 406 4.92 -1.32 8.76
C GLU A 406 5.95 -0.62 9.65
N VAL A 407 7.02 -0.07 9.07
CA VAL A 407 8.01 0.74 9.79
C VAL A 407 7.35 1.90 10.53
N MET A 408 6.33 2.53 9.94
CA MET A 408 5.59 3.63 10.52
C MET A 408 4.52 3.21 11.54
N GLY A 409 4.34 1.91 11.78
CA GLY A 409 3.43 1.38 12.81
C GLY A 409 2.04 0.98 12.31
N LEU A 410 1.84 0.81 11.00
CA LEU A 410 0.63 0.25 10.42
C LEU A 410 0.91 -1.16 9.89
N ALA A 411 0.44 -2.19 10.57
CA ALA A 411 0.52 -3.56 10.11
C ALA A 411 -0.44 -3.83 8.96
N ILE A 412 0.07 -4.43 7.89
CA ILE A 412 -0.76 -5.04 6.85
C ILE A 412 -0.65 -6.54 6.98
N LEU A 413 -1.70 -7.17 7.49
CA LEU A 413 -1.75 -8.60 7.80
C LEU A 413 -2.55 -9.37 6.74
N PRO A 414 -2.22 -10.66 6.51
CA PRO A 414 -2.86 -11.47 5.48
C PRO A 414 -4.32 -11.82 5.80
N ALA A 415 -5.14 -11.97 4.75
CA ALA A 415 -6.58 -12.25 4.83
C ALA A 415 -6.94 -13.51 5.64
N ARG A 416 -6.08 -14.55 5.58
CA ARG A 416 -6.27 -15.80 6.34
C ARG A 416 -6.50 -15.57 7.83
N LEU A 417 -5.89 -14.54 8.41
CA LEU A 417 -6.03 -14.24 9.84
C LEU A 417 -7.47 -13.90 10.25
N LYS A 418 -8.32 -13.43 9.34
CA LYS A 418 -9.74 -13.23 9.66
C LYS A 418 -10.38 -14.53 10.19
N THR A 419 -10.23 -15.61 9.45
CA THR A 419 -10.82 -16.93 9.81
C THR A 419 -10.07 -17.56 10.97
N GLU A 420 -8.74 -17.61 10.90
CA GLU A 420 -7.89 -18.23 11.91
C GLU A 420 -8.08 -17.61 13.31
N LEU A 421 -8.20 -16.28 13.40
CA LEU A 421 -8.41 -15.61 14.70
C LEU A 421 -9.83 -15.85 15.24
N GLU A 422 -10.85 -15.91 14.38
CA GLU A 422 -12.23 -16.27 14.81
C GLU A 422 -12.28 -17.70 15.35
N GLU A 423 -11.64 -18.66 14.70
CA GLU A 423 -11.54 -20.04 15.15
C GLU A 423 -10.81 -20.14 16.50
N ILE A 424 -9.69 -19.41 16.68
CA ILE A 424 -8.98 -19.33 17.96
C ILE A 424 -9.90 -18.78 19.06
N LYS A 425 -10.68 -17.71 18.78
CA LYS A 425 -11.65 -17.15 19.74
C LYS A 425 -12.73 -18.19 20.16
N LEU A 426 -13.23 -18.97 19.21
CA LEU A 426 -14.16 -20.06 19.51
C LEU A 426 -13.52 -21.10 20.43
N CYS A 427 -12.27 -21.48 20.17
CA CYS A 427 -11.55 -22.46 21.01
C CYS A 427 -11.27 -21.89 22.42
N LEU A 428 -10.84 -20.63 22.55
CA LEU A 428 -10.61 -19.98 23.85
C LEU A 428 -11.90 -19.86 24.66
N SER A 429 -13.04 -19.69 23.99
CA SER A 429 -14.37 -19.61 24.62
C SER A 429 -14.97 -20.98 24.96
N GLY A 430 -14.27 -22.09 24.69
CA GLY A 430 -14.73 -23.45 24.92
C GLY A 430 -15.87 -23.91 23.99
N LYS A 431 -16.09 -23.21 22.86
CA LYS A 431 -17.13 -23.51 21.88
C LYS A 431 -16.66 -24.44 20.76
N ALA A 432 -15.35 -24.62 20.62
CA ALA A 432 -14.72 -25.49 19.63
C ALA A 432 -13.44 -26.12 20.18
N ASP A 433 -12.99 -27.20 19.56
CA ASP A 433 -11.72 -27.85 19.86
C ASP A 433 -10.64 -27.36 18.87
N PHE A 434 -9.53 -26.85 19.36
CA PHE A 434 -8.40 -26.35 18.58
C PHE A 434 -7.89 -27.39 17.56
N TYR A 435 -7.82 -28.64 17.96
CA TYR A 435 -7.32 -29.74 17.12
C TYR A 435 -8.27 -30.16 16.00
N SER A 436 -9.48 -29.60 15.97
CA SER A 436 -10.42 -29.79 14.86
C SER A 436 -10.09 -28.90 13.64
N TYR A 437 -9.13 -27.96 13.78
CA TYR A 437 -8.73 -27.00 12.76
C TYR A 437 -7.24 -27.19 12.37
N PRO A 438 -6.93 -28.00 11.34
CA PRO A 438 -5.53 -28.28 10.93
C PRO A 438 -4.72 -27.01 10.59
N GLU A 439 -5.39 -25.97 10.05
CA GLU A 439 -4.80 -24.69 9.69
C GLU A 439 -4.27 -23.90 10.90
N LEU A 440 -4.73 -24.18 12.11
CA LEU A 440 -4.32 -23.54 13.35
C LEU A 440 -3.02 -24.12 13.93
N GLU A 441 -2.49 -25.23 13.43
CA GLU A 441 -1.28 -25.88 13.99
C GLU A 441 -0.10 -24.90 14.13
N LYS A 442 0.05 -23.97 13.17
CA LYS A 442 1.06 -22.90 13.23
C LYS A 442 0.90 -21.90 14.38
N HIS A 443 -0.30 -21.85 15.00
CA HIS A 443 -0.62 -20.99 16.14
C HIS A 443 -0.56 -21.72 17.48
N LYS A 444 -0.22 -23.01 17.50
CA LYS A 444 -0.34 -23.89 18.68
C LYS A 444 0.38 -23.34 19.91
N GLU A 445 1.65 -22.97 19.80
CA GLU A 445 2.42 -22.43 20.92
C GLU A 445 1.80 -21.14 21.47
N TRP A 446 1.36 -20.28 20.56
CA TRP A 446 0.66 -19.05 20.93
C TRP A 446 -0.70 -19.34 21.59
N TYR A 447 -1.47 -20.29 21.05
CA TYR A 447 -2.73 -20.71 21.66
C TYR A 447 -2.56 -21.25 23.07
N GLU A 448 -1.53 -22.09 23.31
CA GLU A 448 -1.22 -22.57 24.66
C GLU A 448 -0.90 -21.43 25.63
N TYR A 449 -0.17 -20.42 25.18
CA TYR A 449 0.05 -19.19 25.97
C TYR A 449 -1.27 -18.43 26.20
N LEU A 450 -2.11 -18.21 25.19
CA LEU A 450 -3.37 -17.48 25.31
C LEU A 450 -4.32 -18.11 26.35
N LYS A 451 -4.33 -19.42 26.46
CA LYS A 451 -5.12 -20.14 27.49
C LYS A 451 -4.71 -19.81 28.93
N THR A 452 -3.48 -19.37 29.15
CA THR A 452 -3.00 -18.99 30.50
C THR A 452 -3.39 -17.56 30.88
N CYS A 453 -3.87 -16.77 29.91
CA CYS A 453 -4.22 -15.37 30.13
C CYS A 453 -5.66 -15.21 30.63
N SER A 454 -5.89 -14.18 31.44
CA SER A 454 -7.24 -13.79 31.89
C SER A 454 -7.74 -12.63 31.03
N TYR A 455 -8.97 -12.70 30.57
CA TYR A 455 -9.60 -11.64 29.79
C TYR A 455 -11.10 -11.52 30.12
N THR A 456 -11.69 -10.36 29.92
CA THR A 456 -13.11 -10.08 30.10
C THR A 456 -13.87 -10.13 28.75
N ASN A 457 -13.22 -9.73 27.67
CA ASN A 457 -13.74 -9.73 26.32
C ASN A 457 -12.71 -10.38 25.40
N VAL A 458 -13.09 -11.48 24.73
CA VAL A 458 -12.18 -12.25 23.88
C VAL A 458 -11.77 -11.49 22.61
N ASP A 459 -12.64 -10.65 22.06
CA ASP A 459 -12.34 -9.88 20.83
C ASP A 459 -11.25 -8.85 21.11
N THR A 460 -11.47 -7.98 22.11
CA THR A 460 -10.45 -6.99 22.51
C THR A 460 -9.14 -7.65 22.93
N PHE A 461 -9.22 -8.78 23.64
CA PHE A 461 -8.05 -9.54 24.04
C PHE A 461 -7.24 -10.03 22.81
N MET A 462 -7.93 -10.61 21.82
CA MET A 462 -7.26 -11.08 20.60
C MET A 462 -6.62 -9.94 19.81
N GLU A 463 -7.31 -8.81 19.67
CA GLU A 463 -6.75 -7.62 19.01
C GLU A 463 -5.49 -7.13 19.73
N MET A 464 -5.49 -7.07 21.06
CA MET A 464 -4.32 -6.71 21.87
C MET A 464 -3.17 -7.72 21.68
N GLU A 465 -3.45 -9.01 21.67
CA GLU A 465 -2.43 -10.06 21.50
C GLU A 465 -1.83 -10.05 20.08
N VAL A 466 -2.64 -9.82 19.04
CA VAL A 466 -2.15 -9.61 17.66
C VAL A 466 -1.24 -8.37 17.62
N THR A 467 -1.65 -7.28 18.27
CA THR A 467 -0.84 -6.05 18.35
C THR A 467 0.50 -6.31 19.03
N LYS A 468 0.53 -7.04 20.15
CA LYS A 468 1.78 -7.42 20.83
C LYS A 468 2.69 -8.25 19.92
N LYS A 469 2.14 -9.22 19.19
CA LYS A 469 2.92 -10.00 18.22
C LYS A 469 3.52 -9.11 17.13
N PHE A 470 2.75 -8.16 16.60
CA PHE A 470 3.30 -7.23 15.60
C PHE A 470 4.36 -6.29 16.19
N VAL A 471 4.21 -5.83 17.41
CA VAL A 471 5.26 -5.06 18.11
C VAL A 471 6.56 -5.87 18.21
N SER A 472 6.48 -7.15 18.59
CA SER A 472 7.66 -8.03 18.62
C SER A 472 8.29 -8.20 17.23
N VAL A 473 7.47 -8.29 16.18
CA VAL A 473 7.95 -8.31 14.78
C VAL A 473 8.72 -7.02 14.44
N LEU A 474 8.25 -5.86 14.85
CA LEU A 474 8.97 -4.60 14.65
C LEU A 474 10.27 -4.55 15.47
N GLU A 475 10.26 -5.07 16.70
CA GLU A 475 11.45 -5.18 17.54
C GLU A 475 12.50 -6.13 16.94
N ASN A 476 12.09 -7.24 16.32
CA ASN A 476 13.01 -8.09 15.56
C ASN A 476 13.67 -7.31 14.42
N ALA A 477 12.91 -6.46 13.72
CA ALA A 477 13.39 -5.69 12.57
C ALA A 477 14.29 -4.50 12.93
N GLY A 478 14.28 -4.04 14.20
CA GLY A 478 15.13 -2.95 14.67
C GLY A 478 16.60 -3.37 14.80
N VAL A 479 17.53 -2.58 14.25
CA VAL A 479 18.97 -2.87 14.30
C VAL A 479 19.57 -2.65 15.69
N TYR A 480 19.15 -1.60 16.38
CA TYR A 480 19.45 -1.38 17.80
C TYR A 480 18.20 -1.67 18.62
N LYS A 481 18.27 -2.62 19.55
CA LYS A 481 17.13 -2.96 20.41
C LYS A 481 16.85 -1.84 21.44
N MET A 482 15.61 -1.76 21.93
CA MET A 482 15.21 -0.77 22.93
C MET A 482 15.54 -1.23 24.38
N ASP A 483 16.74 -1.76 24.57
CA ASP A 483 17.38 -2.09 25.83
C ASP A 483 18.67 -1.26 26.03
N ASP A 484 19.32 -1.41 27.16
CA ASP A 484 20.51 -0.61 27.51
C ASP A 484 21.66 -0.83 26.49
N GLU A 485 21.89 -2.07 26.07
CA GLU A 485 22.96 -2.42 25.14
C GLU A 485 22.71 -1.85 23.73
N GLY A 486 21.51 -2.03 23.22
CA GLY A 486 21.12 -1.49 21.91
C GLY A 486 21.12 0.04 21.90
N MET A 487 20.64 0.69 22.97
CA MET A 487 20.64 2.16 23.08
C MET A 487 22.04 2.74 23.24
N ASP A 488 22.95 2.05 23.92
CA ASP A 488 24.37 2.42 23.97
C ASP A 488 25.03 2.26 22.58
N GLY A 489 24.75 1.17 21.85
CA GLY A 489 25.19 0.99 20.49
C GLY A 489 24.69 2.08 19.56
N PHE A 490 23.38 2.41 19.63
CA PHE A 490 22.81 3.50 18.83
C PHE A 490 23.46 4.85 19.18
N SER A 491 23.71 5.11 20.45
CA SER A 491 24.44 6.30 20.88
C SER A 491 25.90 6.33 20.39
N ARG A 492 26.58 5.18 20.27
CA ARG A 492 27.92 5.09 19.68
C ARG A 492 27.89 5.50 18.22
N PHE A 493 26.94 4.92 17.44
CA PHE A 493 26.75 5.31 16.03
C PHE A 493 26.50 6.81 15.88
N VAL A 494 25.56 7.36 16.63
CA VAL A 494 25.20 8.79 16.53
C VAL A 494 26.40 9.69 16.82
N LYS A 495 27.30 9.34 17.76
CA LYS A 495 28.53 10.09 18.04
C LYS A 495 29.53 10.12 16.87
N THR A 496 29.43 9.22 15.92
CA THR A 496 30.29 9.24 14.71
C THR A 496 29.86 10.30 13.68
N LEU A 497 28.69 10.89 13.85
CA LEU A 497 28.14 11.84 12.91
C LEU A 497 28.69 13.26 13.08
N TRP A 498 29.41 13.58 14.18
CA TRP A 498 30.00 14.91 14.47
C TRP A 498 31.28 14.86 15.26
#